data_3c15f7fc342013917ee7f85cf2359dda
#
_entry.id   3c15f7fc342013917ee7f85cf2359dda
#
_cell.length_a   1.000
_cell.length_b   1.000
_cell.length_c   1.000
_cell.angle_alpha   90.00
_cell.angle_beta   90.00
_cell.angle_gamma   90.00
#
_symmetry.space_group_name_H-M   'P 1'
#
loop_
_entity.id
_entity.type
_entity.pdbx_description
1 polymer ?
#
loop_
_entity_poly.entity_id
_entity_poly.type
_entity_poly.pdbx_seq_one_letter_code
_entity_poly.pdbx_strand_id
1 'polypeptide(L)'
;MKVLFIEPPKDFWFVMGEYLPPPTAILQLAAYLESKRPGDEIAIVDCQAERLDWQDMEKRIASHEPDVVAVSSLATCNTYTVVRALDTAKKAFPGVFTITGGQHFTALAEESLLEYPCIDAIVLGEGEETLVELIKTLELGHSLSDVKGIAFRHGDKIVITPPRPLIEDLNSLPMPGYHFVENLMGRYHFKMMAGDSRYVIVEGSRGCDHNCVFCSQCNFWGHRWRTKSGKRIAEEFEYCRDNFGAEFLWLTDDNFAFGDRTDELFGELIRKGLGDDLYWFVQARVDDIANNASKIDEMRRSGNQWILMGIESGNPETLKDLKKGIKPEQAHRAVRLLQRNDIFTQGTFIIGNRKDTHQSMDGLRTFIEDLNPDLAIYMILPPSQGHLSTMKLRVRAG
;
A
#
# COMPACT_ATOMS: atom_id res chain seq x y z
N MET A 1 14.66 -22.50 8.13
CA MET A 1 14.71 -21.96 6.73
C MET A 1 15.38 -20.59 6.73
N LYS A 2 16.13 -20.27 5.65
CA LYS A 2 16.67 -18.92 5.40
C LYS A 2 15.75 -18.18 4.43
N VAL A 3 15.10 -17.14 4.90
CA VAL A 3 14.12 -16.37 4.11
C VAL A 3 14.66 -14.96 3.89
N LEU A 4 14.88 -14.60 2.62
CA LEU A 4 15.36 -13.29 2.21
C LEU A 4 14.24 -12.50 1.55
N PHE A 5 13.84 -11.40 2.16
CA PHE A 5 12.96 -10.41 1.55
C PHE A 5 13.80 -9.37 0.81
N ILE A 6 13.32 -8.95 -0.36
CA ILE A 6 14.02 -7.96 -1.18
C ILE A 6 13.07 -6.83 -1.58
N GLU A 7 13.48 -5.60 -1.29
CA GLU A 7 12.99 -4.41 -1.98
C GLU A 7 13.99 -4.09 -3.11
N PRO A 8 13.64 -4.34 -4.38
CA PRO A 8 14.59 -4.31 -5.48
C PRO A 8 15.03 -2.89 -5.86
N PRO A 9 16.13 -2.75 -6.64
CA PRO A 9 16.51 -1.46 -7.22
C PRO A 9 15.37 -0.84 -8.01
N LYS A 10 15.24 0.48 -7.95
CA LYS A 10 14.17 1.23 -8.62
C LYS A 10 14.65 1.72 -9.99
N ASP A 11 13.91 1.34 -11.02
CA ASP A 11 14.24 1.73 -12.41
C ASP A 11 13.42 2.95 -12.90
N PHE A 12 12.53 3.51 -12.07
CA PHE A 12 11.69 4.65 -12.45
C PHE A 12 11.43 5.59 -11.28
N TRP A 13 11.14 6.86 -11.61
CA TRP A 13 10.81 7.88 -10.62
C TRP A 13 9.30 8.00 -10.42
N PHE A 14 8.89 8.22 -9.18
CA PHE A 14 7.50 8.48 -8.87
C PHE A 14 7.11 9.91 -9.30
N VAL A 15 5.88 10.08 -9.81
CA VAL A 15 5.38 11.38 -10.31
C VAL A 15 5.40 12.48 -9.25
N MET A 16 5.36 12.11 -7.98
CA MET A 16 5.37 13.03 -6.83
C MET A 16 6.78 13.38 -6.31
N GLY A 17 7.82 13.23 -7.14
CA GLY A 17 9.19 13.59 -6.79
C GLY A 17 9.97 12.49 -6.07
N GLU A 18 11.04 12.86 -5.38
CA GLU A 18 11.92 11.92 -4.71
C GLU A 18 11.23 11.35 -3.45
N TYR A 19 10.97 10.05 -3.51
CA TYR A 19 10.22 9.32 -2.51
C TYR A 19 10.87 7.96 -2.26
N LEU A 20 11.29 7.73 -1.06
CA LEU A 20 11.85 6.47 -0.59
C LEU A 20 11.18 6.07 0.73
N PRO A 21 10.12 5.27 0.69
CA PRO A 21 9.45 4.79 1.90
C PRO A 21 10.16 3.58 2.51
N PRO A 22 10.02 3.33 3.80
CA PRO A 22 10.33 2.01 4.34
C PRO A 22 9.43 0.95 3.67
N PRO A 23 9.94 -0.28 3.42
CA PRO A 23 9.19 -1.33 2.73
C PRO A 23 8.17 -2.01 3.68
N THR A 24 7.14 -1.27 4.09
CA THR A 24 6.23 -1.62 5.20
C THR A 24 5.57 -2.99 5.03
N ALA A 25 5.16 -3.36 3.80
CA ALA A 25 4.58 -4.68 3.55
C ALA A 25 5.57 -5.82 3.87
N ILE A 26 6.83 -5.66 3.45
CA ILE A 26 7.90 -6.64 3.74
C ILE A 26 8.21 -6.65 5.23
N LEU A 27 8.29 -5.48 5.88
CA LEU A 27 8.51 -5.37 7.33
C LEU A 27 7.41 -6.08 8.13
N GLN A 28 6.15 -5.95 7.72
CA GLN A 28 5.04 -6.63 8.38
C GLN A 28 5.10 -8.15 8.19
N LEU A 29 5.39 -8.61 6.98
CA LEU A 29 5.53 -10.03 6.67
C LEU A 29 6.70 -10.67 7.42
N ALA A 30 7.84 -10.00 7.46
CA ALA A 30 9.03 -10.47 8.18
C ALA A 30 8.77 -10.57 9.69
N ALA A 31 8.18 -9.53 10.30
CA ALA A 31 7.83 -9.55 11.72
C ALA A 31 6.82 -10.64 12.07
N TYR A 32 5.80 -10.84 11.22
CA TYR A 32 4.82 -11.90 11.44
C TYR A 32 5.47 -13.29 11.33
N LEU A 33 6.30 -13.51 10.31
CA LEU A 33 7.04 -14.75 10.13
C LEU A 33 7.95 -15.02 11.34
N GLU A 34 8.76 -14.03 11.77
CA GLU A 34 9.62 -14.13 12.94
C GLU A 34 8.84 -14.51 14.19
N SER A 35 7.68 -13.89 14.43
CA SER A 35 6.84 -14.17 15.60
C SER A 35 6.29 -15.61 15.63
N LYS A 36 6.07 -16.22 14.47
CA LYS A 36 5.50 -17.58 14.34
C LYS A 36 6.57 -18.65 14.13
N ARG A 37 7.74 -18.26 13.66
CA ARG A 37 8.85 -19.15 13.32
C ARG A 37 10.19 -18.58 13.80
N PRO A 38 10.40 -18.48 15.12
CA PRO A 38 11.60 -17.83 15.69
C PRO A 38 12.91 -18.58 15.42
N GLY A 39 12.85 -19.78 14.84
CA GLY A 39 14.03 -20.56 14.44
C GLY A 39 14.48 -20.33 13.00
N ASP A 40 13.72 -19.57 12.21
CA ASP A 40 14.09 -19.23 10.84
C ASP A 40 15.07 -18.03 10.83
N GLU A 41 16.00 -18.05 9.86
CA GLU A 41 16.88 -16.92 9.59
C GLU A 41 16.18 -15.98 8.59
N ILE A 42 15.77 -14.81 9.06
CA ILE A 42 15.05 -13.84 8.26
C ILE A 42 15.93 -12.61 8.02
N ALA A 43 16.06 -12.19 6.77
CA ALA A 43 16.80 -10.99 6.39
C ALA A 43 15.99 -10.14 5.40
N ILE A 44 16.26 -8.84 5.41
CA ILE A 44 15.72 -7.88 4.45
C ILE A 44 16.88 -7.19 3.75
N VAL A 45 16.84 -7.13 2.43
CA VAL A 45 17.73 -6.32 1.60
C VAL A 45 16.90 -5.26 0.92
N ASP A 46 17.04 -4.01 1.37
CA ASP A 46 16.43 -2.85 0.74
C ASP A 46 17.44 -2.19 -0.20
N CYS A 47 17.42 -2.60 -1.47
CA CYS A 47 18.36 -2.11 -2.47
C CYS A 47 18.23 -0.60 -2.70
N GLN A 48 17.04 -0.03 -2.52
CA GLN A 48 16.80 1.39 -2.71
C GLN A 48 17.45 2.21 -1.58
N ALA A 49 17.18 1.84 -0.33
CA ALA A 49 17.75 2.50 0.83
C ALA A 49 19.27 2.25 0.96
N GLU A 50 19.75 1.07 0.60
CA GLU A 50 21.18 0.74 0.58
C GLU A 50 21.92 1.30 -0.64
N ARG A 51 21.18 1.78 -1.67
CA ARG A 51 21.71 2.25 -2.96
C ARG A 51 22.46 1.17 -3.74
N LEU A 52 21.96 -0.06 -3.66
CA LEU A 52 22.49 -1.19 -4.39
C LEU A 52 21.95 -1.20 -5.83
N ASP A 53 22.80 -1.53 -6.78
CA ASP A 53 22.39 -1.85 -8.13
C ASP A 53 22.01 -3.34 -8.29
N TRP A 54 21.66 -3.74 -9.50
CA TRP A 54 21.25 -5.12 -9.81
C TRP A 54 22.38 -6.13 -9.58
N GLN A 55 23.65 -5.76 -9.83
CA GLN A 55 24.80 -6.63 -9.61
C GLN A 55 25.11 -6.78 -8.13
N ASP A 56 24.95 -5.71 -7.35
CA ASP A 56 25.13 -5.74 -5.90
C ASP A 56 24.03 -6.55 -5.23
N MET A 57 22.78 -6.45 -5.71
CA MET A 57 21.68 -7.29 -5.26
C MET A 57 21.98 -8.78 -5.53
N GLU A 58 22.48 -9.13 -6.72
CA GLU A 58 22.86 -10.50 -7.06
C GLU A 58 23.93 -11.06 -6.11
N LYS A 59 25.00 -10.29 -5.84
CA LYS A 59 26.04 -10.66 -4.88
C LYS A 59 25.48 -10.83 -3.47
N ARG A 60 24.58 -9.95 -3.06
CA ARG A 60 23.95 -10.02 -1.74
C ARG A 60 23.10 -11.27 -1.59
N ILE A 61 22.29 -11.64 -2.59
CA ILE A 61 21.54 -12.89 -2.62
C ILE A 61 22.48 -14.09 -2.51
N ALA A 62 23.53 -14.13 -3.34
CA ALA A 62 24.51 -15.21 -3.33
C ALA A 62 25.19 -15.38 -1.96
N SER A 63 25.47 -14.27 -1.27
CA SER A 63 26.11 -14.30 0.05
C SER A 63 25.21 -14.76 1.19
N HIS A 64 23.89 -14.63 1.05
CA HIS A 64 22.91 -15.10 2.04
C HIS A 64 22.60 -16.60 1.90
N GLU A 65 22.80 -17.16 0.70
CA GLU A 65 22.42 -18.55 0.37
C GLU A 65 21.00 -18.88 0.84
N PRO A 66 19.98 -18.11 0.40
CA PRO A 66 18.63 -18.25 0.94
C PRO A 66 17.93 -19.50 0.41
N ASP A 67 17.14 -20.14 1.25
CA ASP A 67 16.18 -21.18 0.80
C ASP A 67 15.03 -20.56 0.02
N VAL A 68 14.61 -19.36 0.45
CA VAL A 68 13.48 -18.62 -0.14
C VAL A 68 13.83 -17.15 -0.35
N VAL A 69 13.48 -16.63 -1.53
CA VAL A 69 13.49 -15.19 -1.83
C VAL A 69 12.06 -14.72 -2.06
N ALA A 70 11.66 -13.67 -1.33
CA ALA A 70 10.34 -13.07 -1.44
C ALA A 70 10.42 -11.59 -1.85
N VAL A 71 9.66 -11.20 -2.88
CA VAL A 71 9.57 -9.83 -3.40
C VAL A 71 8.11 -9.42 -3.49
N SER A 72 7.73 -8.30 -2.85
CA SER A 72 6.36 -7.80 -2.88
C SER A 72 6.12 -6.78 -3.99
N SER A 73 4.90 -6.72 -4.53
CA SER A 73 4.50 -5.71 -5.51
C SER A 73 3.21 -5.02 -5.11
N LEU A 74 3.31 -3.74 -4.79
CA LEU A 74 2.15 -2.90 -4.48
C LEU A 74 1.33 -2.53 -5.73
N ALA A 75 1.99 -2.34 -6.88
CA ALA A 75 1.36 -1.78 -8.07
C ALA A 75 1.83 -2.47 -9.34
N THR A 76 0.98 -2.43 -10.37
CA THR A 76 1.26 -2.99 -11.70
C THR A 76 2.54 -2.44 -12.34
N CYS A 77 2.88 -1.18 -12.09
CA CYS A 77 4.10 -0.58 -12.62
C CYS A 77 5.40 -1.24 -12.09
N ASN A 78 5.33 -1.93 -10.96
CA ASN A 78 6.49 -2.60 -10.36
C ASN A 78 6.68 -4.04 -10.87
N THR A 79 5.78 -4.57 -11.69
CA THR A 79 5.79 -5.98 -12.11
C THR A 79 7.11 -6.40 -12.73
N TYR A 80 7.61 -5.64 -13.70
CA TYR A 80 8.88 -5.99 -14.37
C TYR A 80 10.08 -5.91 -13.43
N THR A 81 10.10 -4.99 -12.49
CA THR A 81 11.13 -4.87 -11.46
C THR A 81 11.12 -6.10 -10.54
N VAL A 82 9.94 -6.53 -10.09
CA VAL A 82 9.78 -7.76 -9.29
C VAL A 82 10.25 -9.00 -10.06
N VAL A 83 9.78 -9.16 -11.29
CA VAL A 83 10.18 -10.29 -12.16
C VAL A 83 11.69 -10.33 -12.36
N ARG A 84 12.32 -9.19 -12.66
CA ARG A 84 13.77 -9.08 -12.79
C ARG A 84 14.49 -9.46 -11.50
N ALA A 85 13.97 -9.06 -10.33
CA ALA A 85 14.56 -9.42 -9.04
C ALA A 85 14.52 -10.92 -8.79
N LEU A 86 13.38 -11.58 -9.07
CA LEU A 86 13.25 -13.02 -8.91
C LEU A 86 14.09 -13.82 -9.94
N ASP A 87 14.20 -13.32 -11.16
CA ASP A 87 15.09 -13.91 -12.19
C ASP A 87 16.57 -13.79 -11.77
N THR A 88 16.96 -12.63 -11.20
CA THR A 88 18.29 -12.44 -10.63
C THR A 88 18.54 -13.38 -9.46
N ALA A 89 17.53 -13.61 -8.59
CA ALA A 89 17.66 -14.56 -7.48
C ALA A 89 17.88 -16.00 -7.98
N LYS A 90 17.15 -16.42 -9.01
CA LYS A 90 17.35 -17.75 -9.65
C LYS A 90 18.73 -17.89 -10.30
N LYS A 91 19.29 -16.82 -10.84
CA LYS A 91 20.65 -16.81 -11.40
C LYS A 91 21.71 -16.87 -10.32
N ALA A 92 21.56 -16.09 -9.27
CA ALA A 92 22.49 -16.03 -8.13
C ALA A 92 22.50 -17.35 -7.34
N PHE A 93 21.36 -17.99 -7.17
CA PHE A 93 21.20 -19.23 -6.41
C PHE A 93 20.11 -20.12 -7.04
N PRO A 94 20.46 -21.00 -8.01
CA PRO A 94 19.50 -21.74 -8.81
C PRO A 94 18.51 -22.62 -8.01
N GLY A 95 18.85 -23.03 -6.81
CA GLY A 95 18.00 -23.84 -5.92
C GLY A 95 17.01 -23.03 -5.09
N VAL A 96 17.05 -21.71 -5.16
CA VAL A 96 16.19 -20.84 -4.33
C VAL A 96 14.72 -20.99 -4.73
N PHE A 97 13.81 -21.04 -3.74
CA PHE A 97 12.39 -20.95 -3.99
C PHE A 97 11.95 -19.48 -4.03
N THR A 98 11.28 -19.06 -5.07
CA THR A 98 10.93 -17.65 -5.33
C THR A 98 9.45 -17.40 -5.13
N ILE A 99 9.13 -16.37 -4.33
CA ILE A 99 7.77 -15.99 -3.98
C ILE A 99 7.52 -14.52 -4.34
N THR A 100 6.35 -14.26 -4.88
CA THR A 100 5.82 -12.88 -4.99
C THR A 100 4.37 -12.81 -4.53
N GLY A 101 3.84 -11.59 -4.40
CA GLY A 101 2.47 -11.33 -4.03
C GLY A 101 2.10 -9.86 -4.23
N GLY A 102 1.00 -9.46 -3.63
CA GLY A 102 0.43 -8.11 -3.76
C GLY A 102 -0.65 -8.03 -4.84
N GLN A 103 -1.19 -6.84 -5.06
CA GLN A 103 -2.43 -6.65 -5.83
C GLN A 103 -2.33 -7.12 -7.29
N HIS A 104 -1.23 -6.79 -7.97
CA HIS A 104 -1.05 -7.18 -9.36
C HIS A 104 -1.01 -8.71 -9.52
N PHE A 105 -0.14 -9.37 -8.76
CA PHE A 105 0.04 -10.81 -8.86
C PHE A 105 -1.17 -11.60 -8.33
N THR A 106 -1.91 -11.05 -7.35
CA THR A 106 -3.17 -11.64 -6.92
C THR A 106 -4.22 -11.61 -8.04
N ALA A 107 -4.31 -10.49 -8.77
CA ALA A 107 -5.29 -10.33 -9.85
C ALA A 107 -4.96 -11.13 -11.12
N LEU A 108 -3.69 -11.41 -11.37
CA LEU A 108 -3.18 -12.04 -12.60
C LEU A 108 -2.26 -13.23 -12.30
N ALA A 109 -2.61 -14.02 -11.29
CA ALA A 109 -1.74 -15.09 -10.82
C ALA A 109 -1.46 -16.15 -11.90
N GLU A 110 -2.49 -16.59 -12.61
CA GLU A 110 -2.35 -17.59 -13.67
C GLU A 110 -1.50 -17.07 -14.81
N GLU A 111 -1.81 -15.88 -15.33
CA GLU A 111 -1.06 -15.24 -16.41
C GLU A 111 0.41 -15.00 -16.02
N SER A 112 0.63 -14.53 -14.80
CA SER A 112 1.99 -14.26 -14.30
C SER A 112 2.83 -15.54 -14.19
N LEU A 113 2.25 -16.63 -13.71
CA LEU A 113 2.95 -17.92 -13.63
C LEU A 113 3.22 -18.50 -15.02
N LEU A 114 2.32 -18.30 -16.00
CA LEU A 114 2.55 -18.75 -17.38
C LEU A 114 3.65 -17.94 -18.05
N GLU A 115 3.72 -16.63 -17.82
CA GLU A 115 4.65 -15.72 -18.49
C GLU A 115 6.05 -15.70 -17.85
N TYR A 116 6.13 -15.85 -16.50
CA TYR A 116 7.38 -15.65 -15.76
C TYR A 116 7.86 -16.94 -15.06
N PRO A 117 8.75 -17.73 -15.69
CA PRO A 117 9.25 -18.99 -15.11
C PRO A 117 10.04 -18.81 -13.81
N CYS A 118 10.55 -17.61 -13.56
CA CYS A 118 11.29 -17.27 -12.34
C CYS A 118 10.40 -17.18 -11.10
N ILE A 119 9.07 -17.29 -11.21
CA ILE A 119 8.15 -17.30 -10.09
C ILE A 119 7.75 -18.73 -9.75
N ASP A 120 8.06 -19.23 -8.56
CA ASP A 120 7.64 -20.57 -8.13
C ASP A 120 6.24 -20.54 -7.51
N ALA A 121 5.95 -19.53 -6.69
CA ALA A 121 4.63 -19.34 -6.08
C ALA A 121 4.23 -17.87 -5.96
N ILE A 122 2.93 -17.63 -6.03
CA ILE A 122 2.30 -16.34 -5.80
C ILE A 122 1.42 -16.45 -4.57
N VAL A 123 1.64 -15.56 -3.59
CA VAL A 123 0.76 -15.40 -2.42
C VAL A 123 -0.41 -14.49 -2.82
N LEU A 124 -1.63 -14.98 -2.60
CA LEU A 124 -2.87 -14.32 -2.98
C LEU A 124 -3.51 -13.61 -1.77
N GLY A 125 -3.82 -12.33 -1.90
CA GLY A 125 -4.39 -11.53 -0.82
C GLY A 125 -3.39 -11.20 0.28
N GLU A 126 -3.79 -11.38 1.56
CA GLU A 126 -2.93 -11.16 2.73
C GLU A 126 -1.87 -12.25 2.86
N GLY A 127 -0.64 -11.83 3.10
CA GLY A 127 0.52 -12.72 3.06
C GLY A 127 0.93 -13.31 4.40
N GLU A 128 0.57 -12.72 5.52
CA GLU A 128 1.12 -13.04 6.84
C GLU A 128 0.96 -14.52 7.19
N GLU A 129 -0.26 -15.02 7.26
CA GLU A 129 -0.53 -16.42 7.59
C GLU A 129 -0.14 -17.38 6.45
N THR A 130 -0.37 -16.94 5.21
CA THR A 130 -0.08 -17.74 4.01
C THR A 130 1.42 -18.01 3.90
N LEU A 131 2.25 -17.01 4.15
CA LEU A 131 3.71 -17.15 4.10
C LEU A 131 4.22 -18.11 5.17
N VAL A 132 3.71 -18.02 6.40
CA VAL A 132 4.08 -18.96 7.50
C VAL A 132 3.77 -20.39 7.13
N GLU A 133 2.56 -20.65 6.58
CA GLU A 133 2.15 -22.00 6.16
C GLU A 133 3.00 -22.48 4.97
N LEU A 134 3.26 -21.60 3.99
CA LEU A 134 4.08 -21.93 2.81
C LEU A 134 5.52 -22.29 3.21
N ILE A 135 6.19 -21.49 4.05
CA ILE A 135 7.55 -21.77 4.52
C ILE A 135 7.61 -23.09 5.29
N LYS A 136 6.63 -23.36 6.18
CA LYS A 136 6.53 -24.63 6.89
C LYS A 136 6.34 -25.82 5.94
N THR A 137 5.52 -25.66 4.91
CA THR A 137 5.25 -26.71 3.90
C THR A 137 6.51 -27.04 3.10
N LEU A 138 7.26 -25.99 2.69
CA LEU A 138 8.55 -26.17 2.01
C LEU A 138 9.58 -26.88 2.86
N GLU A 139 9.72 -26.51 4.14
CA GLU A 139 10.66 -27.14 5.08
C GLU A 139 10.38 -28.62 5.27
N LEU A 140 9.09 -28.99 5.36
CA LEU A 140 8.66 -30.38 5.55
C LEU A 140 8.59 -31.21 4.26
N GLY A 141 8.78 -30.59 3.10
CA GLY A 141 8.64 -31.23 1.80
C GLY A 141 7.20 -31.69 1.52
N HIS A 142 6.21 -31.05 2.10
CA HIS A 142 4.80 -31.34 1.89
C HIS A 142 4.28 -30.74 0.59
N SER A 143 3.06 -31.14 0.19
CA SER A 143 2.42 -30.62 -1.03
C SER A 143 2.01 -29.18 -0.88
N LEU A 144 2.38 -28.33 -1.84
CA LEU A 144 1.91 -26.95 -1.92
C LEU A 144 0.39 -26.82 -2.11
N SER A 145 -0.26 -27.89 -2.59
CA SER A 145 -1.72 -27.92 -2.74
C SER A 145 -2.47 -27.83 -1.42
N ASP A 146 -1.81 -28.09 -0.31
CA ASP A 146 -2.39 -28.03 1.05
C ASP A 146 -2.36 -26.58 1.62
N VAL A 147 -1.55 -25.69 1.03
CA VAL A 147 -1.43 -24.29 1.46
C VAL A 147 -2.57 -23.47 0.87
N LYS A 148 -3.34 -22.77 1.72
CA LYS A 148 -4.40 -21.86 1.25
C LYS A 148 -3.83 -20.52 0.78
N GLY A 149 -4.47 -19.92 -0.22
CA GLY A 149 -4.16 -18.56 -0.67
C GLY A 149 -2.87 -18.47 -1.47
N ILE A 150 -2.53 -19.49 -2.26
CA ILE A 150 -1.41 -19.44 -3.20
C ILE A 150 -1.81 -19.87 -4.61
N ALA A 151 -1.02 -19.43 -5.57
CA ALA A 151 -0.97 -19.99 -6.90
C ALA A 151 0.45 -20.47 -7.18
N PHE A 152 0.60 -21.63 -7.81
CA PHE A 152 1.91 -22.22 -8.11
C PHE A 152 1.87 -23.15 -9.33
N ARG A 153 3.05 -23.52 -9.84
CA ARG A 153 3.19 -24.41 -10.98
C ARG A 153 3.33 -25.86 -10.51
N HIS A 154 2.48 -26.76 -11.02
CA HIS A 154 2.56 -28.20 -10.78
C HIS A 154 2.63 -28.95 -12.11
N GLY A 155 3.82 -29.32 -12.53
CA GLY A 155 4.08 -29.79 -13.89
C GLY A 155 3.71 -28.72 -14.91
N ASP A 156 2.91 -29.07 -15.90
CA ASP A 156 2.44 -28.15 -16.95
C ASP A 156 1.16 -27.37 -16.56
N LYS A 157 0.68 -27.53 -15.33
CA LYS A 157 -0.56 -26.89 -14.87
C LYS A 157 -0.29 -25.82 -13.83
N ILE A 158 -1.10 -24.75 -13.87
CA ILE A 158 -1.19 -23.79 -12.80
C ILE A 158 -2.28 -24.23 -11.81
N VAL A 159 -1.92 -24.30 -10.55
CA VAL A 159 -2.82 -24.64 -9.44
C VAL A 159 -3.08 -23.36 -8.65
N ILE A 160 -4.34 -23.02 -8.45
CA ILE A 160 -4.79 -21.94 -7.56
C ILE A 160 -5.52 -22.61 -6.39
N THR A 161 -5.00 -22.46 -5.19
CA THR A 161 -5.58 -23.06 -4.00
C THR A 161 -6.75 -22.25 -3.45
N PRO A 162 -7.61 -22.84 -2.58
CA PRO A 162 -8.70 -22.07 -1.97
C PRO A 162 -8.20 -20.80 -1.29
N PRO A 163 -8.97 -19.70 -1.38
CA PRO A 163 -8.57 -18.44 -0.76
C PRO A 163 -8.49 -18.58 0.77
N ARG A 164 -7.57 -17.84 1.36
CA ARG A 164 -7.47 -17.71 2.82
C ARG A 164 -8.46 -16.63 3.30
N PRO A 165 -9.14 -16.81 4.44
CA PRO A 165 -9.89 -15.74 5.09
C PRO A 165 -8.97 -14.56 5.43
N LEU A 166 -9.50 -13.36 5.38
CA LEU A 166 -8.79 -12.16 5.79
C LEU A 166 -8.56 -12.15 7.32
N ILE A 167 -7.47 -11.56 7.77
CA ILE A 167 -7.18 -11.33 9.20
C ILE A 167 -8.22 -10.36 9.75
N GLU A 168 -9.07 -10.81 10.67
CA GLU A 168 -10.18 -10.01 11.19
C GLU A 168 -9.70 -8.93 12.16
N ASP A 169 -8.83 -9.26 13.09
CA ASP A 169 -8.28 -8.34 14.09
C ASP A 169 -6.87 -7.90 13.70
N LEU A 170 -6.74 -6.70 13.12
CA LEU A 170 -5.44 -6.13 12.76
C LEU A 170 -4.59 -5.73 13.98
N ASN A 171 -5.17 -5.63 15.19
CA ASN A 171 -4.41 -5.38 16.42
C ASN A 171 -3.61 -6.62 16.84
N SER A 172 -3.99 -7.81 16.37
CA SER A 172 -3.26 -9.07 16.64
C SER A 172 -1.93 -9.18 15.88
N LEU A 173 -1.71 -8.33 14.88
CA LEU A 173 -0.47 -8.29 14.12
C LEU A 173 0.67 -7.72 15.00
N PRO A 174 1.90 -8.26 14.91
CA PRO A 174 3.04 -7.67 15.58
C PRO A 174 3.33 -6.25 15.05
N MET A 175 4.15 -5.49 15.78
CA MET A 175 4.76 -4.27 15.26
C MET A 175 5.53 -4.62 13.98
N PRO A 176 5.49 -3.80 12.91
CA PRO A 176 6.32 -4.06 11.73
C PRO A 176 7.79 -4.20 12.09
N GLY A 177 8.51 -5.07 11.40
CA GLY A 177 9.89 -5.45 11.73
C GLY A 177 10.92 -4.37 11.40
N TYR A 178 10.76 -3.18 11.95
CA TYR A 178 11.68 -2.05 11.74
C TYR A 178 13.11 -2.37 12.17
N HIS A 179 13.32 -3.29 13.12
CA HIS A 179 14.65 -3.74 13.54
C HIS A 179 15.46 -4.37 12.41
N PHE A 180 14.83 -4.94 11.39
CA PHE A 180 15.51 -5.46 10.19
C PHE A 180 16.16 -4.36 9.34
N VAL A 181 15.70 -3.12 9.46
CA VAL A 181 16.15 -1.97 8.67
C VAL A 181 16.53 -0.76 9.54
N GLU A 182 16.80 -0.98 10.82
CA GLU A 182 17.08 0.08 11.80
C GLU A 182 18.22 1.01 11.34
N ASN A 183 19.27 0.44 10.78
CA ASN A 183 20.42 1.18 10.23
C ASN A 183 20.08 1.99 8.96
N LEU A 184 18.92 1.76 8.35
CA LEU A 184 18.47 2.43 7.14
C LEU A 184 17.39 3.51 7.42
N MET A 185 16.86 3.58 8.66
CA MET A 185 15.73 4.46 8.99
C MET A 185 16.01 5.95 8.66
N GLY A 186 17.23 6.42 8.80
CA GLY A 186 17.61 7.77 8.42
C GLY A 186 17.73 8.04 6.92
N ARG A 187 17.55 7.03 6.07
CA ARG A 187 17.60 7.15 4.61
C ARG A 187 16.23 7.29 3.96
N TYR A 188 15.17 6.85 4.66
CA TYR A 188 13.81 6.97 4.16
C TYR A 188 13.35 8.42 4.20
N HIS A 189 12.74 8.87 3.11
CA HIS A 189 12.34 10.27 2.93
C HIS A 189 11.17 10.43 1.96
N PHE A 190 10.48 11.54 2.10
CA PHE A 190 9.48 12.01 1.16
C PHE A 190 9.65 13.52 0.96
N LYS A 191 10.63 13.92 0.17
CA LYS A 191 11.11 15.30 0.07
C LYS A 191 10.02 16.31 -0.27
N MET A 192 9.06 15.95 -1.13
CA MET A 192 8.00 16.87 -1.51
C MET A 192 7.05 17.20 -0.35
N MET A 193 6.76 16.22 0.52
CA MET A 193 5.77 16.39 1.60
C MET A 193 6.43 16.68 2.95
N ALA A 194 7.55 16.08 3.22
CA ALA A 194 8.21 16.09 4.52
C ALA A 194 9.53 16.89 4.53
N GLY A 195 10.00 17.37 3.36
CA GLY A 195 11.32 18.01 3.24
C GLY A 195 12.42 17.03 3.66
N ASP A 196 13.30 17.46 4.57
CA ASP A 196 14.36 16.64 5.14
C ASP A 196 13.95 15.90 6.42
N SER A 197 12.67 15.96 6.81
CA SER A 197 12.16 15.27 8.00
C SER A 197 12.26 13.76 7.85
N ARG A 198 12.51 13.08 8.96
CA ARG A 198 12.51 11.61 9.03
C ARG A 198 11.11 11.08 8.80
N TYR A 199 10.98 10.27 7.79
CA TYR A 199 9.71 9.79 7.27
C TYR A 199 9.48 8.30 7.56
N VAL A 200 8.30 7.97 8.07
CA VAL A 200 7.87 6.59 8.32
C VAL A 200 6.43 6.39 7.83
N ILE A 201 6.08 5.15 7.53
CA ILE A 201 4.72 4.74 7.19
C ILE A 201 4.15 3.88 8.33
N VAL A 202 2.92 4.17 8.73
CA VAL A 202 2.14 3.34 9.66
C VAL A 202 0.84 2.93 8.98
N GLU A 203 0.52 1.62 9.02
CA GLU A 203 -0.74 1.10 8.50
C GLU A 203 -1.83 1.23 9.57
N GLY A 204 -2.91 1.95 9.27
CA GLY A 204 -4.03 2.10 10.20
C GLY A 204 -5.22 1.20 9.89
N SER A 205 -5.45 0.90 8.60
CA SER A 205 -6.55 0.04 8.14
C SER A 205 -6.22 -0.67 6.84
N ARG A 206 -7.02 -1.68 6.51
CA ARG A 206 -6.96 -2.42 5.24
C ARG A 206 -8.32 -2.45 4.59
N GLY A 207 -8.35 -2.05 3.32
CA GLY A 207 -9.53 -2.11 2.48
C GLY A 207 -10.45 -0.91 2.58
N CYS A 208 -11.56 -1.00 1.89
CA CYS A 208 -12.57 0.03 1.78
C CYS A 208 -13.90 -0.64 1.45
N ASP A 209 -14.98 -0.24 2.10
CA ASP A 209 -16.34 -0.76 1.91
C ASP A 209 -17.11 -0.07 0.77
N HIS A 210 -16.51 0.92 0.14
CA HIS A 210 -17.08 1.60 -1.03
C HIS A 210 -16.92 0.79 -2.31
N ASN A 211 -17.66 1.20 -3.38
CA ASN A 211 -17.74 0.44 -4.63
C ASN A 211 -17.39 1.30 -5.86
N CYS A 212 -16.31 2.08 -5.77
CA CYS A 212 -15.83 2.89 -6.88
C CYS A 212 -15.34 2.01 -8.03
N VAL A 213 -15.86 2.23 -9.25
CA VAL A 213 -15.61 1.31 -10.39
C VAL A 213 -14.19 1.38 -10.96
N PHE A 214 -13.40 2.35 -10.56
CA PHE A 214 -12.02 2.53 -11.00
C PHE A 214 -11.01 1.98 -9.99
N CYS A 215 -11.45 1.63 -8.77
CA CYS A 215 -10.57 1.27 -7.67
C CYS A 215 -10.28 -0.24 -7.64
N SER A 216 -9.01 -0.62 -7.61
CA SER A 216 -8.58 -2.01 -7.46
C SER A 216 -8.74 -2.53 -6.03
N GLN A 217 -8.72 -1.65 -5.04
CA GLN A 217 -8.80 -2.01 -3.62
C GLN A 217 -10.09 -2.75 -3.28
N CYS A 218 -11.22 -2.33 -3.87
CA CYS A 218 -12.50 -2.98 -3.65
C CYS A 218 -12.47 -4.49 -3.96
N ASN A 219 -11.84 -4.86 -5.07
CA ASN A 219 -11.72 -6.26 -5.49
C ASN A 219 -10.70 -7.03 -4.65
N PHE A 220 -9.56 -6.40 -4.36
CA PHE A 220 -8.48 -7.03 -3.59
C PHE A 220 -8.93 -7.38 -2.16
N TRP A 221 -9.64 -6.45 -1.49
CA TRP A 221 -10.11 -6.61 -0.12
C TRP A 221 -11.52 -7.19 -0.01
N GLY A 222 -12.19 -7.55 -1.12
CA GLY A 222 -13.55 -8.10 -1.11
C GLY A 222 -14.58 -7.16 -0.49
N HIS A 223 -14.46 -5.84 -0.71
CA HIS A 223 -15.32 -4.79 -0.15
C HIS A 223 -15.35 -4.79 1.39
N ARG A 224 -14.29 -5.21 2.04
CA ARG A 224 -14.19 -5.22 3.50
C ARG A 224 -13.23 -4.14 3.95
N TRP A 225 -13.63 -3.43 5.00
CA TRP A 225 -12.80 -2.46 5.70
C TRP A 225 -12.53 -2.96 7.11
N ARG A 226 -11.26 -3.08 7.50
CA ARG A 226 -10.81 -3.55 8.82
C ARG A 226 -9.75 -2.59 9.32
N THR A 227 -9.77 -2.30 10.63
CA THR A 227 -8.92 -1.27 11.22
C THR A 227 -8.17 -1.78 12.44
N LYS A 228 -7.01 -1.19 12.69
CA LYS A 228 -6.43 -1.16 14.03
C LYS A 228 -7.24 -0.21 14.91
N SER A 229 -7.22 -0.37 16.23
CA SER A 229 -7.76 0.60 17.18
C SER A 229 -6.97 1.92 17.12
N GLY A 230 -7.60 3.01 17.53
CA GLY A 230 -6.93 4.32 17.62
C GLY A 230 -5.74 4.28 18.57
N LYS A 231 -5.89 3.58 19.70
CA LYS A 231 -4.81 3.36 20.65
C LYS A 231 -3.63 2.62 20.03
N ARG A 232 -3.86 1.53 19.27
CA ARG A 232 -2.79 0.78 18.61
C ARG A 232 -2.04 1.65 17.60
N ILE A 233 -2.74 2.46 16.82
CA ILE A 233 -2.10 3.39 15.88
C ILE A 233 -1.25 4.42 16.62
N ALA A 234 -1.77 4.99 17.73
CA ALA A 234 -1.01 5.93 18.54
C ALA A 234 0.24 5.31 19.18
N GLU A 235 0.19 4.04 19.58
CA GLU A 235 1.35 3.28 20.06
C GLU A 235 2.41 3.09 18.97
N GLU A 236 2.00 2.82 17.71
CA GLU A 236 2.90 2.73 16.57
C GLU A 236 3.52 4.10 16.22
N PHE A 237 2.77 5.18 16.31
CA PHE A 237 3.28 6.56 16.14
C PHE A 237 4.35 6.88 17.18
N GLU A 238 4.04 6.64 18.47
CA GLU A 238 4.98 6.84 19.58
C GLU A 238 6.26 6.01 19.39
N TYR A 239 6.11 4.74 19.02
CA TYR A 239 7.23 3.86 18.73
C TYR A 239 8.13 4.40 17.63
N CYS A 240 7.54 4.87 16.52
CA CYS A 240 8.31 5.44 15.41
C CYS A 240 9.02 6.74 15.80
N ARG A 241 8.38 7.62 16.57
CA ARG A 241 9.00 8.83 17.10
C ARG A 241 10.17 8.51 18.03
N ASP A 242 9.94 7.65 19.02
CA ASP A 242 10.89 7.42 20.12
C ASP A 242 12.10 6.58 19.68
N ASN A 243 11.93 5.62 18.78
CA ASN A 243 12.99 4.72 18.35
C ASN A 243 13.70 5.19 17.07
N PHE A 244 13.03 5.91 16.17
CA PHE A 244 13.60 6.31 14.88
C PHE A 244 13.66 7.81 14.69
N GLY A 245 13.15 8.58 15.68
CA GLY A 245 13.08 10.04 15.58
C GLY A 245 12.20 10.47 14.41
N ALA A 246 11.11 9.75 14.15
CA ALA A 246 10.16 10.11 13.09
C ALA A 246 9.55 11.49 13.39
N GLU A 247 9.54 12.37 12.38
CA GLU A 247 8.96 13.71 12.43
C GLU A 247 7.75 13.83 11.52
N PHE A 248 7.66 12.96 10.51
CA PHE A 248 6.56 12.93 9.56
C PHE A 248 6.10 11.49 9.29
N LEU A 249 4.80 11.24 9.42
CA LEU A 249 4.20 9.93 9.24
C LEU A 249 3.14 9.93 8.14
N TRP A 250 3.14 8.88 7.33
CA TRP A 250 1.98 8.54 6.50
C TRP A 250 1.15 7.46 7.20
N LEU A 251 -0.05 7.83 7.62
CA LEU A 251 -1.05 6.83 8.05
C LEU A 251 -1.71 6.26 6.78
N THR A 252 -1.33 5.04 6.41
CA THR A 252 -1.87 4.40 5.21
C THR A 252 -3.21 3.75 5.52
N ASP A 253 -4.27 4.44 5.15
CA ASP A 253 -5.64 3.95 5.15
C ASP A 253 -6.17 4.02 3.71
N ASP A 254 -6.76 2.95 3.20
CA ASP A 254 -7.49 3.00 1.92
C ASP A 254 -8.75 3.86 2.04
N ASN A 255 -9.29 3.98 3.25
CA ASN A 255 -10.38 4.86 3.63
C ASN A 255 -10.25 5.28 5.10
N PHE A 256 -9.89 6.54 5.35
CA PHE A 256 -9.90 7.11 6.69
C PHE A 256 -11.31 7.64 7.01
N ALA A 257 -12.11 6.82 7.68
CA ALA A 257 -13.45 7.17 8.10
C ALA A 257 -13.47 7.61 9.57
N PHE A 258 -14.24 8.65 9.87
CA PHE A 258 -14.43 9.14 11.24
C PHE A 258 -15.37 8.23 12.05
N GLY A 259 -15.07 8.09 13.33
CA GLY A 259 -15.82 7.27 14.29
C GLY A 259 -15.02 7.04 15.57
N ASP A 260 -15.44 6.09 16.39
CA ASP A 260 -14.81 5.81 17.70
C ASP A 260 -13.30 5.59 17.61
N ARG A 261 -12.83 4.93 16.55
CA ARG A 261 -11.40 4.72 16.27
C ARG A 261 -10.62 6.04 16.17
N THR A 262 -11.16 6.99 15.42
CA THR A 262 -10.48 8.27 15.20
C THR A 262 -10.57 9.17 16.43
N ASP A 263 -11.66 9.10 17.19
CA ASP A 263 -11.78 9.81 18.47
C ASP A 263 -10.75 9.27 19.48
N GLU A 264 -10.59 7.95 19.55
CA GLU A 264 -9.53 7.32 20.35
C GLU A 264 -8.13 7.73 19.87
N LEU A 265 -7.88 7.70 18.56
CA LEU A 265 -6.58 8.08 17.97
C LEU A 265 -6.21 9.52 18.31
N PHE A 266 -7.10 10.47 18.03
CA PHE A 266 -6.84 11.89 18.30
C PHE A 266 -6.64 12.15 19.79
N GLY A 267 -7.50 11.55 20.63
CA GLY A 267 -7.37 11.65 22.08
C GLY A 267 -6.04 11.12 22.60
N GLU A 268 -5.57 9.96 22.13
CA GLU A 268 -4.28 9.39 22.52
C GLU A 268 -3.09 10.24 22.03
N LEU A 269 -3.11 10.71 20.77
CA LEU A 269 -2.03 11.54 20.22
C LEU A 269 -1.92 12.87 20.97
N ILE A 270 -3.03 13.53 21.27
CA ILE A 270 -3.07 14.77 22.04
C ILE A 270 -2.62 14.53 23.49
N ARG A 271 -3.14 13.49 24.15
CA ARG A 271 -2.78 13.15 25.53
C ARG A 271 -1.29 12.86 25.71
N LYS A 272 -0.67 12.23 24.72
CA LYS A 272 0.77 11.91 24.70
C LYS A 272 1.65 13.07 24.22
N GLY A 273 1.06 14.21 23.79
CA GLY A 273 1.78 15.35 23.22
C GLY A 273 2.46 15.02 21.88
N LEU A 274 2.01 13.98 21.19
CA LEU A 274 2.62 13.55 19.92
C LEU A 274 2.37 14.57 18.81
N GLY A 275 1.25 15.28 18.83
CA GLY A 275 0.90 16.28 17.83
C GLY A 275 1.77 17.56 17.84
N ASP A 276 2.65 17.72 18.82
CA ASP A 276 3.51 18.90 18.95
C ASP A 276 4.79 18.81 18.09
N ASP A 277 5.31 17.60 17.91
CA ASP A 277 6.58 17.33 17.21
C ASP A 277 6.51 16.24 16.14
N LEU A 278 5.37 15.57 16.01
CA LEU A 278 5.14 14.52 15.02
C LEU A 278 3.96 14.89 14.11
N TYR A 279 4.26 15.13 12.86
CA TYR A 279 3.25 15.48 11.86
C TYR A 279 2.82 14.25 11.07
N TRP A 280 1.56 14.21 10.67
CA TRP A 280 1.06 13.08 9.89
C TRP A 280 0.07 13.50 8.80
N PHE A 281 -0.01 12.66 7.77
CA PHE A 281 -0.99 12.80 6.72
C PHE A 281 -1.74 11.49 6.47
N VAL A 282 -2.89 11.61 5.81
CA VAL A 282 -3.76 10.47 5.50
C VAL A 282 -4.59 10.72 4.25
N GLN A 283 -5.07 9.64 3.65
CA GLN A 283 -6.05 9.68 2.57
C GLN A 283 -7.47 9.55 3.16
N ALA A 284 -8.34 10.48 2.79
CA ALA A 284 -9.72 10.48 3.26
C ALA A 284 -10.71 10.72 2.11
N ARG A 285 -11.94 10.31 2.31
CA ARG A 285 -13.02 10.66 1.39
C ARG A 285 -13.53 12.07 1.65
N VAL A 286 -13.96 12.71 0.58
CA VAL A 286 -14.57 14.05 0.62
C VAL A 286 -15.78 14.14 1.56
N ASP A 287 -16.66 13.14 1.49
CA ASP A 287 -17.88 13.08 2.30
C ASP A 287 -17.59 12.86 3.78
N ASP A 288 -16.56 12.08 4.12
CA ASP A 288 -16.11 11.91 5.51
C ASP A 288 -15.66 13.24 6.11
N ILE A 289 -14.81 13.99 5.42
CA ILE A 289 -14.38 15.32 5.87
C ILE A 289 -15.56 16.29 5.96
N ALA A 290 -16.38 16.37 4.90
CA ALA A 290 -17.49 17.33 4.84
C ALA A 290 -18.55 17.11 5.93
N ASN A 291 -18.76 15.85 6.36
CA ASN A 291 -19.77 15.48 7.35
C ASN A 291 -19.26 15.55 8.81
N ASN A 292 -17.94 15.62 9.03
CA ASN A 292 -17.33 15.58 10.35
C ASN A 292 -16.62 16.90 10.73
N ALA A 293 -17.23 18.04 10.40
CA ALA A 293 -16.65 19.37 10.62
C ALA A 293 -16.20 19.63 12.06
N SER A 294 -16.90 19.09 13.06
CA SER A 294 -16.57 19.24 14.49
C SER A 294 -15.30 18.48 14.91
N LYS A 295 -14.80 17.55 14.10
CA LYS A 295 -13.62 16.73 14.40
C LYS A 295 -12.33 17.27 13.78
N ILE A 296 -12.41 18.25 12.88
CA ILE A 296 -11.25 18.71 12.11
C ILE A 296 -10.26 19.48 13.02
N ASP A 297 -10.74 20.28 13.98
CA ASP A 297 -9.87 20.94 14.95
C ASP A 297 -9.08 19.91 15.80
N GLU A 298 -9.77 18.88 16.28
CA GLU A 298 -9.14 17.81 17.06
C GLU A 298 -8.11 17.02 16.22
N MET A 299 -8.45 16.71 14.98
CA MET A 299 -7.55 16.11 14.01
C MET A 299 -6.30 16.97 13.78
N ARG A 300 -6.45 18.29 13.62
CA ARG A 300 -5.32 19.22 13.49
C ARG A 300 -4.43 19.22 14.73
N ARG A 301 -5.04 19.30 15.91
CA ARG A 301 -4.32 19.27 17.20
C ARG A 301 -3.61 17.95 17.47
N SER A 302 -4.07 16.84 16.88
CA SER A 302 -3.39 15.55 16.94
C SER A 302 -2.16 15.45 16.02
N GLY A 303 -1.79 16.53 15.32
CA GLY A 303 -0.62 16.61 14.44
C GLY A 303 -0.92 16.41 12.95
N ASN A 304 -2.20 16.23 12.54
CA ASN A 304 -2.51 16.13 11.13
C ASN A 304 -2.25 17.45 10.42
N GLN A 305 -1.47 17.39 9.34
CA GLN A 305 -1.13 18.58 8.54
C GLN A 305 -1.50 18.47 7.07
N TRP A 306 -1.84 17.28 6.59
CA TRP A 306 -2.08 17.05 5.17
C TRP A 306 -3.15 15.99 4.97
N ILE A 307 -4.12 16.28 4.12
CA ILE A 307 -5.14 15.32 3.69
C ILE A 307 -5.18 15.24 2.17
N LEU A 308 -5.03 14.01 1.67
CA LEU A 308 -5.29 13.68 0.28
C LEU A 308 -6.75 13.23 0.13
N MET A 309 -7.49 13.88 -0.77
CA MET A 309 -8.88 13.55 -1.04
C MET A 309 -9.08 13.10 -2.48
N GLY A 310 -9.68 11.93 -2.66
CA GLY A 310 -10.19 11.51 -3.96
C GLY A 310 -11.44 12.31 -4.32
N ILE A 311 -11.32 13.37 -5.13
CA ILE A 311 -12.43 14.22 -5.58
C ILE A 311 -12.95 13.73 -6.94
N GLU A 312 -12.06 13.31 -7.81
CA GLU A 312 -12.22 12.69 -9.11
C GLU A 312 -12.82 13.62 -10.18
N SER A 313 -13.91 14.33 -9.92
CA SER A 313 -14.56 15.22 -10.90
C SER A 313 -15.45 16.25 -10.23
N GLY A 314 -15.63 17.40 -10.89
CA GLY A 314 -16.66 18.38 -10.58
C GLY A 314 -18.00 18.11 -11.27
N ASN A 315 -18.09 17.10 -12.14
CA ASN A 315 -19.30 16.76 -12.88
C ASN A 315 -20.09 15.66 -12.16
N PRO A 316 -21.37 15.92 -11.75
CA PRO A 316 -22.19 14.92 -11.05
C PRO A 316 -22.41 13.61 -11.83
N GLU A 317 -22.57 13.69 -13.16
CA GLU A 317 -22.77 12.50 -14.00
C GLU A 317 -21.50 11.65 -14.06
N THR A 318 -20.32 12.26 -14.14
CA THR A 318 -19.03 11.55 -14.07
C THR A 318 -18.87 10.88 -12.72
N LEU A 319 -19.16 11.56 -11.61
CA LEU A 319 -19.10 10.99 -10.26
C LEU A 319 -20.05 9.79 -10.09
N LYS A 320 -21.25 9.88 -10.71
CA LYS A 320 -22.21 8.77 -10.73
C LYS A 320 -21.71 7.58 -11.57
N ASP A 321 -21.14 7.82 -12.74
CA ASP A 321 -20.55 6.77 -13.58
C ASP A 321 -19.37 6.06 -12.86
N LEU A 322 -18.57 6.82 -12.12
CA LEU A 322 -17.46 6.33 -11.28
C LEU A 322 -17.95 5.63 -9.99
N LYS A 323 -19.24 5.70 -9.68
CA LYS A 323 -19.83 5.25 -8.40
C LYS A 323 -19.10 5.83 -7.17
N LYS A 324 -18.64 7.08 -7.28
CA LYS A 324 -17.89 7.71 -6.19
C LYS A 324 -18.74 8.02 -4.96
N GLY A 325 -20.04 8.29 -5.15
CA GLY A 325 -21.00 8.51 -4.06
C GLY A 325 -20.90 9.88 -3.37
N ILE A 326 -20.17 10.83 -3.94
CA ILE A 326 -20.03 12.22 -3.43
C ILE A 326 -20.70 13.21 -4.38
N LYS A 327 -20.86 14.46 -3.89
CA LYS A 327 -21.34 15.61 -4.66
C LYS A 327 -20.27 16.70 -4.72
N PRO A 328 -20.21 17.51 -5.80
CA PRO A 328 -19.22 18.60 -5.94
C PRO A 328 -19.25 19.61 -4.76
N GLU A 329 -20.42 19.90 -4.21
CA GLU A 329 -20.59 20.82 -3.09
C GLU A 329 -19.91 20.29 -1.80
N GLN A 330 -19.83 18.98 -1.64
CA GLN A 330 -19.08 18.36 -0.52
C GLN A 330 -17.59 18.58 -0.66
N ALA A 331 -17.05 18.57 -1.89
CA ALA A 331 -15.64 18.86 -2.13
C ALA A 331 -15.30 20.31 -1.72
N HIS A 332 -16.12 21.29 -2.12
CA HIS A 332 -15.94 22.68 -1.67
C HIS A 332 -16.01 22.84 -0.16
N ARG A 333 -16.95 22.13 0.48
CA ARG A 333 -17.07 22.17 1.93
C ARG A 333 -15.84 21.55 2.61
N ALA A 334 -15.39 20.40 2.15
CA ALA A 334 -14.23 19.69 2.71
C ALA A 334 -12.95 20.53 2.59
N VAL A 335 -12.64 21.06 1.40
CA VAL A 335 -11.45 21.90 1.18
C VAL A 335 -11.48 23.13 2.09
N ARG A 336 -12.61 23.87 2.15
CA ARG A 336 -12.73 25.03 3.05
C ARG A 336 -12.61 24.70 4.53
N LEU A 337 -13.12 23.53 4.96
CA LEU A 337 -12.98 23.10 6.37
C LEU A 337 -11.52 22.82 6.72
N LEU A 338 -10.80 22.14 5.87
CA LEU A 338 -9.40 21.80 6.09
C LEU A 338 -8.53 23.07 6.08
N GLN A 339 -8.67 23.93 5.09
CA GLN A 339 -7.91 25.19 4.99
C GLN A 339 -8.13 26.13 6.17
N ARG A 340 -9.37 26.20 6.72
CA ARG A 340 -9.66 26.99 7.92
C ARG A 340 -8.99 26.44 9.19
N ASN A 341 -8.53 25.20 9.17
CA ASN A 341 -7.82 24.55 10.26
C ASN A 341 -6.33 24.36 9.93
N ASP A 342 -5.78 25.09 8.96
CA ASP A 342 -4.39 25.04 8.54
C ASP A 342 -3.92 23.60 8.19
N ILE A 343 -4.81 22.82 7.54
CA ILE A 343 -4.52 21.50 7.00
C ILE A 343 -4.37 21.60 5.49
N PHE A 344 -3.22 21.22 4.96
CA PHE A 344 -2.91 21.21 3.52
C PHE A 344 -3.84 20.25 2.77
N THR A 345 -4.44 20.74 1.69
CA THR A 345 -5.43 20.01 0.92
C THR A 345 -4.87 19.54 -0.41
N GLN A 346 -4.86 18.23 -0.62
CA GLN A 346 -4.50 17.62 -1.89
C GLN A 346 -5.74 16.96 -2.50
N GLY A 347 -6.12 17.40 -3.70
CA GLY A 347 -7.21 16.80 -4.47
C GLY A 347 -6.67 15.92 -5.59
N THR A 348 -7.19 14.69 -5.75
CA THR A 348 -6.95 13.90 -6.95
C THR A 348 -8.15 13.94 -7.88
N PHE A 349 -7.88 14.02 -9.19
CA PHE A 349 -8.86 14.16 -10.25
C PHE A 349 -8.60 13.15 -11.35
N ILE A 350 -9.66 12.51 -11.86
CA ILE A 350 -9.56 11.50 -12.90
C ILE A 350 -9.86 12.15 -14.25
N ILE A 351 -8.95 11.95 -15.20
CA ILE A 351 -9.09 12.32 -16.62
C ILE A 351 -8.98 11.08 -17.49
N GLY A 352 -9.52 11.16 -18.71
CA GLY A 352 -9.52 10.04 -19.67
C GLY A 352 -10.67 9.06 -19.45
N ASN A 353 -11.78 9.52 -18.87
CA ASN A 353 -13.02 8.75 -18.86
C ASN A 353 -13.57 8.59 -20.29
N ARG A 354 -14.30 7.50 -20.53
CA ARG A 354 -14.83 7.19 -21.88
C ARG A 354 -15.73 8.28 -22.49
N LYS A 355 -16.31 9.12 -21.65
CA LYS A 355 -17.22 10.22 -22.04
C LYS A 355 -16.55 11.59 -22.02
N ASP A 356 -15.25 11.66 -21.72
CA ASP A 356 -14.54 12.93 -21.67
C ASP A 356 -14.46 13.58 -23.04
N THR A 357 -14.68 14.88 -23.06
CA THR A 357 -14.60 15.78 -24.20
C THR A 357 -13.74 16.98 -23.83
N HIS A 358 -13.32 17.77 -24.79
CA HIS A 358 -12.64 19.06 -24.52
C HIS A 358 -13.47 19.94 -23.58
N GLN A 359 -14.78 20.01 -23.77
CA GLN A 359 -15.66 20.80 -22.91
C GLN A 359 -15.71 20.26 -21.47
N SER A 360 -15.77 18.93 -21.26
CA SER A 360 -15.76 18.37 -19.91
C SER A 360 -14.42 18.59 -19.21
N MET A 361 -13.31 18.57 -19.96
CA MET A 361 -11.97 18.86 -19.44
C MET A 361 -11.82 20.34 -19.04
N ASP A 362 -12.32 21.27 -19.85
CA ASP A 362 -12.38 22.70 -19.49
C ASP A 362 -13.27 22.93 -18.27
N GLY A 363 -14.40 22.24 -18.18
CA GLY A 363 -15.25 22.25 -16.98
C GLY A 363 -14.57 21.75 -15.73
N LEU A 364 -13.77 20.67 -15.85
CA LEU A 364 -12.98 20.15 -14.74
C LEU A 364 -11.91 21.18 -14.30
N ARG A 365 -11.20 21.80 -15.25
CA ARG A 365 -10.23 22.86 -14.95
C ARG A 365 -10.88 24.01 -14.18
N THR A 366 -11.99 24.53 -14.67
CA THR A 366 -12.74 25.62 -14.00
C THR A 366 -13.20 25.21 -12.58
N PHE A 367 -13.67 23.97 -12.41
CA PHE A 367 -14.05 23.45 -11.10
C PHE A 367 -12.87 23.42 -10.13
N ILE A 368 -11.69 22.98 -10.58
CA ILE A 368 -10.49 22.91 -9.74
C ILE A 368 -10.00 24.31 -9.36
N GLU A 369 -10.04 25.27 -10.30
CA GLU A 369 -9.70 26.68 -10.05
C GLU A 369 -10.63 27.30 -8.99
N ASP A 370 -11.94 27.03 -9.05
CA ASP A 370 -12.92 27.51 -8.06
C ASP A 370 -12.80 26.77 -6.72
N LEU A 371 -12.52 25.48 -6.74
CA LEU A 371 -12.31 24.67 -5.55
C LEU A 371 -11.07 25.09 -4.77
N ASN A 372 -10.01 25.49 -5.48
CA ASN A 372 -8.74 26.00 -4.98
C ASN A 372 -8.07 25.12 -3.91
N PRO A 373 -7.85 23.80 -4.16
CA PRO A 373 -7.05 22.99 -3.26
C PRO A 373 -5.58 23.43 -3.32
N ASP A 374 -4.81 23.19 -2.26
CA ASP A 374 -3.38 23.56 -2.22
C ASP A 374 -2.55 22.77 -3.26
N LEU A 375 -2.97 21.54 -3.56
CA LEU A 375 -2.38 20.69 -4.59
C LEU A 375 -3.45 19.93 -5.36
N ALA A 376 -3.40 19.99 -6.70
CA ALA A 376 -4.25 19.21 -7.59
C ALA A 376 -3.42 18.19 -8.37
N ILE A 377 -3.76 16.90 -8.30
CA ILE A 377 -3.12 15.82 -9.04
C ILE A 377 -4.10 15.22 -10.04
N TYR A 378 -3.68 15.11 -11.28
CA TYR A 378 -4.45 14.50 -12.36
C TYR A 378 -4.01 13.05 -12.56
N MET A 379 -4.98 12.14 -12.50
CA MET A 379 -4.79 10.72 -12.71
C MET A 379 -5.44 10.32 -14.04
N ILE A 380 -4.64 9.78 -14.96
CA ILE A 380 -5.20 9.17 -16.17
C ILE A 380 -5.80 7.83 -15.78
N LEU A 381 -7.05 7.56 -16.19
CA LEU A 381 -7.71 6.29 -15.94
C LEU A 381 -7.22 5.21 -16.92
N PRO A 382 -6.18 4.45 -16.59
CA PRO A 382 -5.76 3.33 -17.42
C PRO A 382 -6.65 2.11 -17.18
N PRO A 383 -6.75 1.17 -18.10
CA PRO A 383 -7.26 -0.16 -17.81
C PRO A 383 -6.34 -0.80 -16.77
N SER A 384 -6.79 -0.90 -15.52
CA SER A 384 -6.03 -1.55 -14.44
C SER A 384 -6.39 -3.03 -14.33
N GLN A 385 -5.41 -3.87 -13.99
CA GLN A 385 -5.63 -5.29 -13.76
C GLN A 385 -6.50 -5.48 -12.50
N GLY A 386 -7.46 -6.42 -12.58
CA GLY A 386 -8.45 -6.62 -11.51
C GLY A 386 -9.57 -5.58 -11.45
N HIS A 387 -9.58 -4.61 -12.35
CA HIS A 387 -10.60 -3.57 -12.44
C HIS A 387 -11.77 -4.01 -13.30
N LEU A 388 -13.01 -3.63 -12.93
CA LEU A 388 -14.22 -3.97 -13.70
C LEU A 388 -14.18 -3.52 -15.16
N SER A 389 -13.52 -2.38 -15.47
CA SER A 389 -13.34 -1.91 -16.85
C SER A 389 -12.39 -2.79 -17.64
N THR A 390 -11.35 -3.34 -17.05
CA THR A 390 -10.41 -4.28 -17.68
C THR A 390 -11.08 -5.60 -18.00
N MET A 391 -11.91 -6.12 -17.08
CA MET A 391 -12.73 -7.32 -17.33
C MET A 391 -13.67 -7.12 -18.54
N LYS A 392 -14.31 -5.93 -18.65
CA LYS A 392 -15.18 -5.61 -19.79
C LYS A 392 -14.40 -5.48 -21.11
N LEU A 393 -13.15 -5.04 -21.09
CA LEU A 393 -12.29 -4.98 -22.28
C LEU A 393 -11.86 -6.36 -22.76
N ARG A 394 -11.53 -7.29 -21.85
CA ARG A 394 -11.20 -8.68 -22.20
C ARG A 394 -12.36 -9.43 -22.84
N VAL A 395 -13.60 -9.24 -22.35
CA VAL A 395 -14.81 -9.86 -22.93
C VAL A 395 -15.13 -9.32 -24.33
N ARG A 396 -14.63 -8.13 -24.71
CA ARG A 396 -14.84 -7.56 -26.05
C ARG A 396 -13.73 -7.86 -27.06
N ALA A 397 -12.58 -8.32 -26.59
CA ALA A 397 -11.44 -8.69 -27.43
C ALA A 397 -11.39 -10.21 -27.76
N GLY A 398 -12.24 -11.03 -27.17
CA GLY A 398 -12.54 -12.41 -27.54
C GLY A 398 -13.89 -12.46 -28.23
#